data_149e8788810f83009a6190d67111f8f6
#
_entry.id   149e8788810f83009a6190d67111f8f6
#
_cell.length_a   1.000
_cell.length_b   1.000
_cell.length_c   1.000
_cell.angle_alpha   90.00
_cell.angle_beta   90.00
_cell.angle_gamma   90.00
#
_symmetry.space_group_name_H-M   'P 1'
#
loop_
_entity.id
_entity.type
_entity.pdbx_description
1 polymer ?
#
loop_
_entity_poly.entity_id
_entity_poly.type
_entity_poly.pdbx_seq_one_letter_code
_entity_poly.pdbx_strand_id
1 'polypeptide(L)'
;MRFIIFITGLVLSTISYGQTSLKEIGLEAGKYKVGFKHYTINDSTRTYRIHNEFNNQLIARPIPISIWYPATIADSKPEQLKVLNYLEVLKEEEEWKNLPNYFLLDWFLYLWNTPENKAHLSEKANAFSNPTLLVGKFPVVVYAPSYQASSIENFALFEYLASNGFVVISSPSRGTDTRWLEGGTTRDMETQSRDVEFLLKEIHRYENIDLEKVALMGFSFGGLSNAITVMKNKAISAIVSLDGTERYNYSVLEKSPYFNLDKFSIPYIHFAQKEIPKEVLTTDKIPEDLNYKFQLYDSLENSNIYRYRFHDLTHSYFSSFGVLFANRDKRQDKSDVKIMASYNLLCQYTLHFLNATLKNEKKAIDFIENKPVTSGFSDSLISKESKQAIKKDFTYRDFNDLAFKQDYQDLIPLYTKTISDYPNLELQEGMLNTLGLRLSFNPEKKGQGYNVFLLALHIYPKSAKLYDSLAVAYLHNKDFKNAISNYEKSLELNPDNQNAIDRLKQIKE
;
A
#
# COMPACT_ATOMS: atom_id res chain seq x y z
N MET A 1 -68.12 -7.79 49.91
CA MET A 1 -67.76 -7.35 48.56
C MET A 1 -66.28 -7.01 48.54
N ARG A 2 -65.44 -7.90 48.00
CA ARG A 2 -64.00 -7.66 47.87
C ARG A 2 -63.76 -7.25 46.40
N PHE A 3 -63.28 -6.04 46.17
CA PHE A 3 -62.85 -5.54 44.89
C PHE A 3 -61.39 -6.07 44.61
N ILE A 4 -61.27 -6.87 43.59
CA ILE A 4 -59.98 -7.28 43.08
C ILE A 4 -59.63 -6.27 41.98
N ILE A 5 -58.56 -5.47 42.19
CA ILE A 5 -58.00 -4.56 41.18
C ILE A 5 -57.01 -5.37 40.39
N PHE A 6 -57.29 -5.66 39.10
CA PHE A 6 -56.34 -6.16 38.12
C PHE A 6 -55.48 -4.99 37.65
N ILE A 7 -54.23 -5.00 38.06
CA ILE A 7 -53.21 -4.12 37.45
C ILE A 7 -52.64 -4.87 36.24
N THR A 8 -53.09 -4.55 35.03
CA THR A 8 -52.48 -4.94 33.78
C THR A 8 -51.21 -4.12 33.59
N GLY A 9 -50.08 -4.71 33.95
CA GLY A 9 -48.78 -4.14 33.64
C GLY A 9 -48.56 -4.17 32.12
N LEU A 10 -48.60 -2.99 31.49
CA LEU A 10 -48.18 -2.79 30.10
C LEU A 10 -46.64 -2.91 30.06
N VAL A 11 -46.14 -4.06 29.68
CA VAL A 11 -44.72 -4.23 29.36
C VAL A 11 -44.50 -3.54 28.00
N LEU A 12 -44.13 -2.27 28.06
CA LEU A 12 -43.51 -1.59 26.91
C LEU A 12 -42.18 -2.25 26.65
N SER A 13 -42.15 -3.22 25.74
CA SER A 13 -40.92 -3.64 25.11
C SER A 13 -40.38 -2.47 24.26
N THR A 14 -39.50 -1.68 24.86
CA THR A 14 -38.65 -0.78 24.08
C THR A 14 -37.82 -1.64 23.18
N ILE A 15 -38.18 -1.73 21.91
CA ILE A 15 -37.28 -2.20 20.87
C ILE A 15 -36.18 -1.13 20.81
N SER A 16 -35.12 -1.38 21.54
CA SER A 16 -33.87 -0.61 21.39
C SER A 16 -33.33 -0.93 20.01
N TYR A 17 -33.62 -0.07 19.04
CA TYR A 17 -32.79 -0.02 17.84
C TYR A 17 -31.40 0.31 18.33
N GLY A 18 -30.44 -0.60 18.13
CA GLY A 18 -29.04 -0.38 18.48
C GLY A 18 -28.58 0.91 17.79
N GLN A 19 -28.32 1.94 18.56
CA GLN A 19 -27.84 3.21 18.05
C GLN A 19 -26.38 2.99 17.65
N THR A 20 -26.03 3.20 16.38
CA THR A 20 -24.63 3.18 15.94
C THR A 20 -23.83 4.28 16.65
N SER A 21 -22.58 4.05 17.00
CA SER A 21 -21.69 5.07 17.58
C SER A 21 -20.23 4.66 17.49
N LEU A 22 -19.32 5.60 17.67
CA LEU A 22 -17.87 5.29 17.78
C LEU A 22 -17.60 4.34 18.95
N LYS A 23 -18.34 4.46 20.05
CA LYS A 23 -18.21 3.57 21.20
C LYS A 23 -18.64 2.14 20.87
N GLU A 24 -19.73 1.98 20.13
CA GLU A 24 -20.25 0.66 19.74
C GLU A 24 -19.33 -0.08 18.74
N ILE A 25 -18.51 0.63 17.97
CA ILE A 25 -17.45 0.01 17.16
C ILE A 25 -16.47 -0.73 18.07
N GLY A 26 -16.23 -0.25 19.29
CA GLY A 26 -15.43 -0.93 20.31
C GLY A 26 -13.93 -1.00 19.98
N LEU A 27 -13.38 -0.05 19.21
CA LEU A 27 -11.95 0.02 18.95
C LEU A 27 -11.20 0.48 20.20
N GLU A 28 -10.36 -0.40 20.74
CA GLU A 28 -9.47 -0.07 21.85
C GLU A 28 -8.24 0.67 21.35
N ALA A 29 -8.08 1.92 21.78
CA ALA A 29 -6.93 2.73 21.41
C ALA A 29 -5.61 2.07 21.87
N GLY A 30 -4.60 2.13 21.04
CA GLY A 30 -3.24 1.72 21.37
C GLY A 30 -2.58 2.64 22.39
N LYS A 31 -1.27 2.46 22.60
CA LYS A 31 -0.51 3.17 23.65
C LYS A 31 -0.24 4.66 23.38
N TYR A 32 -0.40 5.12 22.12
CA TYR A 32 -0.08 6.49 21.76
C TYR A 32 -1.31 7.38 21.73
N LYS A 33 -1.14 8.64 22.17
CA LYS A 33 -2.11 9.68 21.85
C LYS A 33 -2.05 10.02 20.37
N VAL A 34 -3.18 10.40 19.80
CA VAL A 34 -3.32 10.66 18.37
C VAL A 34 -3.40 12.16 18.12
N GLY A 35 -2.53 12.66 17.25
CA GLY A 35 -2.64 13.99 16.67
C GLY A 35 -3.32 13.94 15.31
N PHE A 36 -4.07 14.97 15.00
CA PHE A 36 -4.65 15.22 13.69
C PHE A 36 -4.30 16.62 13.19
N LYS A 37 -3.95 16.70 11.91
CA LYS A 37 -3.70 17.95 11.22
C LYS A 37 -4.28 17.89 9.81
N HIS A 38 -4.87 19.02 9.37
CA HIS A 38 -5.32 19.21 8.00
C HIS A 38 -4.73 20.50 7.43
N TYR A 39 -4.28 20.45 6.16
CA TYR A 39 -3.70 21.58 5.44
C TYR A 39 -3.68 21.29 3.94
N THR A 40 -3.53 22.34 3.11
CA THR A 40 -3.44 22.19 1.65
C THR A 40 -2.08 22.62 1.12
N ILE A 41 -1.53 21.84 0.19
CA ILE A 41 -0.33 22.18 -0.60
C ILE A 41 -0.71 22.17 -2.07
N ASN A 42 -0.08 23.02 -2.87
CA ASN A 42 -0.29 23.05 -4.30
C ASN A 42 0.77 22.23 -5.05
N ASP A 43 0.32 21.31 -5.90
CA ASP A 43 1.20 20.66 -6.87
C ASP A 43 1.34 21.57 -8.10
N SER A 44 2.46 22.29 -8.18
CA SER A 44 2.76 23.22 -9.27
C SER A 44 3.05 22.54 -10.62
N THR A 45 3.18 21.20 -10.64
CA THR A 45 3.41 20.43 -11.88
C THR A 45 2.13 20.09 -12.62
N ARG A 46 0.97 20.36 -12.01
CA ARG A 46 -0.35 20.07 -12.56
C ARG A 46 -1.26 21.28 -12.44
N THR A 47 -2.09 21.47 -13.43
CA THR A 47 -3.15 22.50 -13.43
C THR A 47 -4.44 21.91 -12.85
N TYR A 48 -5.26 22.78 -12.31
CA TYR A 48 -6.56 22.47 -11.75
C TYR A 48 -7.48 23.68 -11.95
N ARG A 49 -8.75 23.42 -12.21
CA ARG A 49 -9.76 24.45 -12.43
C ARG A 49 -10.79 24.45 -11.31
N ILE A 50 -10.82 25.51 -10.54
CA ILE A 50 -11.98 25.81 -9.69
C ILE A 50 -13.06 26.33 -10.62
N HIS A 51 -14.15 25.60 -10.77
CA HIS A 51 -15.27 25.95 -11.63
C HIS A 51 -16.60 25.80 -10.89
N ASN A 52 -17.21 26.92 -10.60
CA ASN A 52 -18.55 27.04 -10.05
C ASN A 52 -19.22 28.33 -10.58
N GLU A 53 -20.41 28.66 -10.11
CA GLU A 53 -21.18 29.80 -10.56
C GLU A 53 -20.50 31.15 -10.35
N PHE A 54 -19.54 31.21 -9.42
CA PHE A 54 -18.87 32.44 -8.99
C PHE A 54 -17.39 32.48 -9.38
N ASN A 55 -16.81 31.36 -9.77
CA ASN A 55 -15.38 31.27 -10.03
C ASN A 55 -15.08 30.33 -11.20
N ASN A 56 -14.19 30.79 -12.08
CA ASN A 56 -13.62 29.97 -13.15
C ASN A 56 -12.12 30.28 -13.23
N GLN A 57 -11.34 29.71 -12.30
CA GLN A 57 -9.95 30.03 -12.16
C GLN A 57 -9.08 28.78 -12.41
N LEU A 58 -8.05 28.96 -13.23
CA LEU A 58 -7.01 27.93 -13.41
C LEU A 58 -5.89 28.19 -12.41
N ILE A 59 -5.58 27.18 -11.58
CA ILE A 59 -4.57 27.24 -10.53
C ILE A 59 -3.66 26.02 -10.58
N ALA A 60 -2.59 26.02 -9.79
CA ALA A 60 -1.84 24.79 -9.47
C ALA A 60 -2.76 23.84 -8.69
N ARG A 61 -2.67 22.51 -8.97
CA ARG A 61 -3.56 21.51 -8.35
C ARG A 61 -3.45 21.54 -6.84
N PRO A 62 -4.53 21.88 -6.11
CA PRO A 62 -4.54 21.81 -4.65
C PRO A 62 -4.62 20.36 -4.20
N ILE A 63 -3.75 20.00 -3.26
CA ILE A 63 -3.71 18.70 -2.58
C ILE A 63 -4.02 18.95 -1.10
N PRO A 64 -5.29 18.88 -0.68
CA PRO A 64 -5.65 18.86 0.73
C PRO A 64 -5.09 17.60 1.38
N ILE A 65 -4.49 17.72 2.55
CA ILE A 65 -3.81 16.64 3.24
C ILE A 65 -4.34 16.55 4.66
N SER A 66 -4.87 15.38 5.00
CA SER A 66 -5.20 14.99 6.37
C SER A 66 -4.16 14.00 6.87
N ILE A 67 -3.62 14.23 8.07
CA ILE A 67 -2.60 13.38 8.67
C ILE A 67 -2.93 13.05 10.13
N TRP A 68 -2.88 11.77 10.49
CA TRP A 68 -2.98 11.22 11.84
C TRP A 68 -1.64 10.66 12.27
N TYR A 69 -1.22 10.95 13.48
CA TYR A 69 0.12 10.59 13.93
C TYR A 69 0.19 10.37 15.43
N PRO A 70 1.14 9.54 15.92
CA PRO A 70 1.48 9.47 17.33
C PRO A 70 1.93 10.83 17.85
N ALA A 71 1.33 11.30 18.94
CA ALA A 71 1.52 12.66 19.44
C ALA A 71 1.87 12.72 20.91
N THR A 72 2.55 13.80 21.28
CA THR A 72 2.74 14.20 22.66
C THR A 72 1.71 15.29 23.00
N ILE A 73 0.92 15.04 24.04
CA ILE A 73 0.00 16.03 24.58
C ILE A 73 0.75 16.83 25.62
N ALA A 74 1.20 18.02 25.21
CA ALA A 74 1.88 18.96 26.10
C ALA A 74 0.89 19.67 27.04
N ASP A 75 1.42 20.48 27.96
CA ASP A 75 0.63 21.28 28.93
C ASP A 75 -0.36 22.26 28.29
N SER A 76 -0.23 22.55 26.99
CA SER A 76 -1.15 23.35 26.18
C SER A 76 -2.55 22.75 26.03
N LYS A 77 -2.77 21.50 26.46
CA LYS A 77 -4.04 20.76 26.40
C LYS A 77 -4.78 20.97 25.06
N PRO A 78 -4.26 20.43 23.95
CA PRO A 78 -4.93 20.56 22.67
C PRO A 78 -6.36 20.01 22.76
N GLU A 79 -7.27 20.62 22.02
CA GLU A 79 -8.69 20.22 22.02
C GLU A 79 -8.82 18.80 21.45
N GLN A 80 -9.55 17.95 22.18
CA GLN A 80 -9.95 16.64 21.68
C GLN A 80 -11.05 16.83 20.63
N LEU A 81 -10.84 16.24 19.45
CA LEU A 81 -11.76 16.37 18.34
C LEU A 81 -13.09 15.66 18.60
N LYS A 82 -14.10 16.14 17.90
CA LYS A 82 -15.40 15.49 17.72
C LYS A 82 -15.56 15.07 16.27
N VAL A 83 -16.51 14.21 15.99
CA VAL A 83 -16.88 13.81 14.63
C VAL A 83 -17.18 15.03 13.75
N LEU A 84 -17.85 16.06 14.29
CA LEU A 84 -18.10 17.31 13.59
C LEU A 84 -16.81 17.95 13.06
N ASN A 85 -15.71 17.93 13.82
CA ASN A 85 -14.47 18.56 13.37
C ASN A 85 -13.86 17.85 12.17
N TYR A 86 -14.05 16.53 12.04
CA TYR A 86 -13.71 15.83 10.79
C TYR A 86 -14.59 16.28 9.63
N LEU A 87 -15.90 16.37 9.83
CA LEU A 87 -16.81 16.81 8.77
C LEU A 87 -16.54 18.27 8.32
N GLU A 88 -16.01 19.12 9.18
CA GLU A 88 -15.61 20.48 8.80
C GLU A 88 -14.49 20.53 7.77
N VAL A 89 -13.62 19.48 7.69
CA VAL A 89 -12.60 19.32 6.63
C VAL A 89 -13.22 19.34 5.24
N LEU A 90 -14.42 18.78 5.12
CA LEU A 90 -15.14 18.72 3.85
C LEU A 90 -15.40 20.11 3.24
N LYS A 91 -15.51 21.16 4.05
CA LYS A 91 -15.71 22.53 3.53
C LYS A 91 -14.56 22.98 2.64
N GLU A 92 -13.34 22.60 2.98
CA GLU A 92 -12.15 22.90 2.17
C GLU A 92 -12.06 21.94 0.99
N GLU A 93 -12.24 20.65 1.23
CA GLU A 93 -12.15 19.63 0.19
C GLU A 93 -13.23 19.75 -0.88
N GLU A 94 -14.43 20.24 -0.52
CA GLU A 94 -15.55 20.49 -1.42
C GLU A 94 -15.53 21.91 -2.04
N GLU A 95 -14.48 22.68 -1.76
CA GLU A 95 -14.33 24.06 -2.27
C GLU A 95 -15.45 25.01 -1.80
N TRP A 96 -16.06 24.68 -0.65
CA TRP A 96 -17.15 25.47 -0.06
C TRP A 96 -16.84 25.88 1.38
N LYS A 97 -15.85 26.73 1.55
CA LYS A 97 -15.34 27.20 2.84
C LYS A 97 -16.42 27.73 3.79
N ASN A 98 -17.43 28.38 3.25
CA ASN A 98 -18.49 29.03 4.03
C ASN A 98 -19.73 28.14 4.25
N LEU A 99 -19.69 26.84 3.92
CA LEU A 99 -20.79 25.90 4.19
C LEU A 99 -21.10 25.87 5.68
N PRO A 100 -22.35 26.18 6.10
CA PRO A 100 -22.71 26.15 7.50
C PRO A 100 -22.68 24.70 8.04
N ASN A 101 -22.27 24.54 9.32
CA ASN A 101 -22.18 23.20 9.93
C ASN A 101 -23.50 22.43 9.94
N TYR A 102 -24.63 23.11 10.08
CA TYR A 102 -25.95 22.47 10.08
C TYR A 102 -26.36 21.91 8.70
N PHE A 103 -25.64 22.31 7.64
CA PHE A 103 -25.84 21.83 6.26
C PHE A 103 -24.92 20.66 5.87
N LEU A 104 -23.93 20.33 6.69
CA LEU A 104 -22.95 19.30 6.36
C LEU A 104 -23.59 17.95 6.04
N LEU A 105 -24.57 17.50 6.84
CA LEU A 105 -25.25 16.24 6.61
C LEU A 105 -26.22 16.25 5.40
N ASP A 106 -26.68 17.43 4.97
CA ASP A 106 -27.56 17.56 3.80
C ASP A 106 -26.73 17.60 2.50
N TRP A 107 -25.49 18.09 2.59
CA TRP A 107 -24.63 18.30 1.43
C TRP A 107 -23.94 17.03 0.96
N PHE A 108 -23.53 16.17 1.87
CA PHE A 108 -22.79 14.97 1.49
C PHE A 108 -23.70 13.82 1.10
N LEU A 109 -23.45 13.28 -0.10
CA LEU A 109 -24.22 12.19 -0.72
C LEU A 109 -24.34 10.92 0.17
N TYR A 110 -23.43 10.73 1.10
CA TYR A 110 -23.38 9.54 1.97
C TYR A 110 -23.93 9.77 3.36
N LEU A 111 -24.21 11.01 3.73
CA LEU A 111 -24.60 11.39 5.09
C LEU A 111 -26.05 11.90 5.09
N TRP A 112 -26.91 11.14 5.70
CA TRP A 112 -28.33 11.51 5.79
C TRP A 112 -28.57 12.41 7.00
N ASN A 113 -29.31 13.49 6.82
CA ASN A 113 -29.65 14.42 7.87
C ASN A 113 -30.79 13.86 8.75
N THR A 114 -30.50 12.85 9.54
CA THR A 114 -31.41 12.25 10.51
C THR A 114 -31.05 12.68 11.93
N PRO A 115 -32.01 12.58 12.91
CA PRO A 115 -31.68 12.83 14.30
C PRO A 115 -30.54 11.99 14.85
N GLU A 116 -30.48 10.73 14.44
CA GLU A 116 -29.43 9.77 14.81
C GLU A 116 -28.08 10.24 14.30
N ASN A 117 -27.97 10.57 13.02
CA ASN A 117 -26.73 11.05 12.41
C ASN A 117 -26.28 12.40 13.00
N LYS A 118 -27.22 13.27 13.36
CA LYS A 118 -26.90 14.52 14.12
C LYS A 118 -26.29 14.23 15.48
N ALA A 119 -26.71 13.18 16.17
CA ALA A 119 -26.15 12.82 17.45
C ALA A 119 -24.67 12.43 17.35
N HIS A 120 -24.26 11.75 16.25
CA HIS A 120 -22.86 11.40 16.01
C HIS A 120 -21.94 12.61 15.94
N LEU A 121 -22.40 13.77 15.47
CA LEU A 121 -21.57 14.98 15.32
C LEU A 121 -20.92 15.42 16.64
N SER A 122 -21.57 15.15 17.76
CA SER A 122 -21.08 15.51 19.10
C SER A 122 -20.17 14.45 19.75
N GLU A 123 -20.07 13.25 19.17
CA GLU A 123 -19.24 12.18 19.69
C GLU A 123 -17.77 12.58 19.69
N LYS A 124 -17.06 12.27 20.78
CA LYS A 124 -15.64 12.51 20.90
C LYS A 124 -14.87 11.46 20.12
N ALA A 125 -13.98 11.94 19.27
CA ALA A 125 -12.97 11.15 18.59
C ALA A 125 -11.75 10.92 19.50
N ASN A 126 -10.80 10.05 19.08
CA ASN A 126 -9.59 9.80 19.88
C ASN A 126 -8.46 10.81 19.59
N ALA A 127 -8.54 11.55 18.49
CA ALA A 127 -7.52 12.49 18.09
C ALA A 127 -7.66 13.86 18.77
N PHE A 128 -6.54 14.56 18.81
CA PHE A 128 -6.40 15.93 19.29
C PHE A 128 -5.97 16.86 18.14
N SER A 129 -6.41 18.11 18.18
CA SER A 129 -6.08 19.12 17.16
C SER A 129 -4.64 19.59 17.25
N ASN A 130 -3.87 19.36 16.21
CA ASN A 130 -2.49 19.88 16.04
C ASN A 130 -1.51 19.70 17.22
N PRO A 131 -1.50 18.61 17.99
CA PRO A 131 -0.50 18.41 19.01
C PRO A 131 0.90 18.19 18.39
N THR A 132 1.94 18.26 19.23
CA THR A 132 3.30 17.99 18.79
C THR A 132 3.47 16.52 18.38
N LEU A 133 4.13 16.27 17.25
CA LEU A 133 4.50 14.93 16.84
C LEU A 133 5.42 14.27 17.88
N LEU A 134 5.14 13.01 18.19
CA LEU A 134 6.00 12.24 19.08
C LEU A 134 7.35 11.97 18.40
N VAL A 135 8.44 12.13 19.13
CA VAL A 135 9.78 11.79 18.66
C VAL A 135 9.90 10.28 18.46
N GLY A 136 10.42 9.85 17.32
CA GLY A 136 10.58 8.44 16.96
C GLY A 136 10.57 8.25 15.45
N LYS A 137 10.61 6.99 15.01
CA LYS A 137 10.44 6.59 13.60
C LYS A 137 9.23 5.67 13.49
N PHE A 138 8.20 6.12 12.81
CA PHE A 138 6.93 5.42 12.66
C PHE A 138 6.70 5.00 11.22
N PRO A 139 6.26 3.76 10.97
CA PRO A 139 5.78 3.35 9.65
C PRO A 139 4.64 4.25 9.19
N VAL A 140 4.51 4.40 7.89
CA VAL A 140 3.47 5.26 7.30
C VAL A 140 2.52 4.46 6.40
N VAL A 141 1.25 4.83 6.47
CA VAL A 141 0.19 4.35 5.60
C VAL A 141 -0.33 5.53 4.78
N VAL A 142 -0.18 5.47 3.47
CA VAL A 142 -0.79 6.43 2.55
C VAL A 142 -2.14 5.89 2.11
N TYR A 143 -3.20 6.63 2.41
CA TYR A 143 -4.56 6.20 2.14
C TYR A 143 -5.13 6.89 0.90
N ALA A 144 -5.71 6.09 0.00
CA ALA A 144 -6.47 6.53 -1.15
C ALA A 144 -7.98 6.34 -0.88
N PRO A 145 -8.77 7.42 -0.83
CA PRO A 145 -10.21 7.35 -0.60
C PRO A 145 -10.98 6.71 -1.74
N SER A 146 -12.25 6.38 -1.48
CA SER A 146 -13.19 5.87 -2.48
C SER A 146 -13.52 6.92 -3.54
N TYR A 147 -14.35 6.55 -4.52
CA TYR A 147 -14.76 7.43 -5.60
C TYR A 147 -15.38 8.75 -5.09
N GLN A 148 -14.82 9.87 -5.45
CA GLN A 148 -15.28 11.22 -5.07
C GLN A 148 -15.36 11.44 -3.56
N ALA A 149 -14.57 10.70 -2.76
CA ALA A 149 -14.64 10.75 -1.31
C ALA A 149 -13.55 11.63 -0.69
N SER A 150 -13.80 12.00 0.56
CA SER A 150 -12.93 12.83 1.39
C SER A 150 -11.75 12.05 1.96
N SER A 151 -10.68 12.78 2.27
CA SER A 151 -9.51 12.25 2.98
C SER A 151 -9.82 11.66 4.36
N ILE A 152 -10.97 12.04 4.96
CA ILE A 152 -11.34 11.66 6.33
C ILE A 152 -12.37 10.53 6.39
N GLU A 153 -12.72 9.88 5.26
CA GLU A 153 -13.84 8.93 5.19
C GLU A 153 -13.68 7.74 6.16
N ASN A 154 -12.45 7.41 6.53
CA ASN A 154 -12.17 6.27 7.41
C ASN A 154 -11.42 6.67 8.70
N PHE A 155 -11.75 7.85 9.24
CA PHE A 155 -11.04 8.49 10.36
C PHE A 155 -10.88 7.59 11.59
N ALA A 156 -11.88 6.76 11.95
CA ALA A 156 -11.80 5.90 13.13
C ALA A 156 -10.71 4.82 12.97
N LEU A 157 -10.56 4.23 11.78
CA LEU A 157 -9.46 3.33 11.46
C LEU A 157 -8.12 4.07 11.51
N PHE A 158 -8.04 5.31 11.01
CA PHE A 158 -6.81 6.08 11.02
C PHE A 158 -6.35 6.43 12.43
N GLU A 159 -7.29 6.85 13.31
CA GLU A 159 -7.02 7.05 14.73
C GLU A 159 -6.54 5.76 15.42
N TYR A 160 -7.19 4.64 15.09
CA TYR A 160 -6.79 3.34 15.63
C TYR A 160 -5.36 2.99 15.23
N LEU A 161 -5.00 3.11 13.95
CA LEU A 161 -3.64 2.87 13.47
C LEU A 161 -2.62 3.83 14.09
N ALA A 162 -2.95 5.12 14.18
CA ALA A 162 -2.05 6.12 14.77
C ALA A 162 -1.82 5.86 16.27
N SER A 163 -2.85 5.44 17.00
CA SER A 163 -2.71 5.03 18.41
C SER A 163 -1.83 3.80 18.59
N ASN A 164 -1.68 2.98 17.54
CA ASN A 164 -0.81 1.81 17.49
C ASN A 164 0.55 2.06 16.84
N GLY A 165 0.93 3.35 16.66
CA GLY A 165 2.26 3.74 16.24
C GLY A 165 2.47 3.69 14.73
N PHE A 166 1.49 4.11 13.96
CA PHE A 166 1.60 4.41 12.53
C PHE A 166 1.34 5.90 12.29
N VAL A 167 1.88 6.44 11.21
CA VAL A 167 1.41 7.68 10.63
C VAL A 167 0.46 7.33 9.49
N VAL A 168 -0.71 7.97 9.42
CA VAL A 168 -1.66 7.81 8.31
C VAL A 168 -1.80 9.15 7.61
N ILE A 169 -1.63 9.18 6.30
CA ILE A 169 -1.77 10.39 5.47
C ILE A 169 -2.71 10.12 4.32
N SER A 170 -3.60 11.06 4.04
CA SER A 170 -4.63 10.95 3.01
C SER A 170 -4.89 12.27 2.31
N SER A 171 -5.38 12.20 1.07
CA SER A 171 -5.90 13.33 0.29
C SER A 171 -7.21 12.91 -0.37
N PRO A 172 -8.16 13.84 -0.60
CA PRO A 172 -9.46 13.49 -1.18
C PRO A 172 -9.32 12.95 -2.61
N SER A 173 -10.25 12.10 -3.01
CA SER A 173 -10.38 11.62 -4.38
C SER A 173 -11.02 12.69 -5.26
N ARG A 174 -10.23 13.27 -6.17
CA ARG A 174 -10.64 14.37 -7.06
C ARG A 174 -10.31 14.07 -8.52
N GLY A 175 -11.11 14.62 -9.43
CA GLY A 175 -10.86 14.52 -10.86
C GLY A 175 -9.58 15.22 -11.31
N THR A 176 -9.21 15.02 -12.56
CA THR A 176 -7.95 15.53 -13.13
C THR A 176 -7.96 17.05 -13.25
N ASP A 177 -9.00 17.61 -13.84
CA ASP A 177 -9.07 19.03 -14.19
C ASP A 177 -9.88 19.84 -13.17
N THR A 178 -10.82 19.20 -12.49
CA THR A 178 -11.68 19.80 -11.46
C THR A 178 -11.84 18.81 -10.30
N ARG A 179 -12.64 19.16 -9.30
CA ARG A 179 -12.96 18.23 -8.21
C ARG A 179 -13.74 16.97 -8.66
N TRP A 180 -14.41 17.01 -9.80
CA TRP A 180 -15.28 15.94 -10.26
C TRP A 180 -14.52 14.87 -11.05
N LEU A 181 -14.71 13.62 -10.66
CA LEU A 181 -14.24 12.45 -11.41
C LEU A 181 -15.11 12.20 -12.65
N GLU A 182 -14.54 11.56 -13.66
CA GLU A 182 -15.17 11.32 -14.97
C GLU A 182 -15.88 9.95 -15.09
N GLY A 183 -16.20 9.30 -13.94
CA GLY A 183 -16.91 8.02 -13.91
C GLY A 183 -16.03 6.80 -13.60
N GLY A 184 -14.89 6.97 -12.95
CA GLY A 184 -13.99 5.87 -12.58
C GLY A 184 -13.18 5.35 -13.77
N THR A 185 -12.77 6.25 -14.63
CA THR A 185 -11.97 5.94 -15.83
C THR A 185 -10.51 5.63 -15.47
N THR A 186 -9.73 5.12 -16.44
CA THR A 186 -8.27 4.98 -16.30
C THR A 186 -7.60 6.33 -15.99
N ARG A 187 -8.10 7.43 -16.57
CA ARG A 187 -7.60 8.78 -16.29
C ARG A 187 -7.85 9.21 -14.84
N ASP A 188 -9.02 8.92 -14.29
CA ASP A 188 -9.33 9.18 -12.88
C ASP A 188 -8.41 8.36 -11.95
N MET A 189 -8.24 7.06 -12.25
CA MET A 189 -7.36 6.17 -11.51
C MET A 189 -5.91 6.66 -11.52
N GLU A 190 -5.39 7.04 -12.67
CA GLU A 190 -4.02 7.57 -12.78
C GLU A 190 -3.88 8.92 -12.08
N THR A 191 -4.93 9.74 -12.06
CA THR A 191 -4.94 11.02 -11.35
C THR A 191 -4.83 10.77 -9.84
N GLN A 192 -5.66 9.89 -9.28
CA GLN A 192 -5.56 9.56 -7.86
C GLN A 192 -4.24 8.87 -7.53
N SER A 193 -3.71 8.00 -8.41
CA SER A 193 -2.37 7.41 -8.26
C SER A 193 -1.28 8.49 -8.17
N ARG A 194 -1.36 9.55 -8.99
CA ARG A 194 -0.42 10.69 -8.94
C ARG A 194 -0.59 11.53 -7.67
N ASP A 195 -1.81 11.65 -7.14
CA ASP A 195 -2.03 12.29 -5.84
C ASP A 195 -1.40 11.46 -4.70
N VAL A 196 -1.51 10.12 -4.74
CA VAL A 196 -0.81 9.22 -3.82
C VAL A 196 0.71 9.36 -3.95
N GLU A 197 1.25 9.43 -5.17
CA GLU A 197 2.70 9.66 -5.40
C GLU A 197 3.16 11.02 -4.86
N PHE A 198 2.29 12.05 -4.92
CA PHE A 198 2.56 13.34 -4.29
C PHE A 198 2.65 13.20 -2.77
N LEU A 199 1.74 12.47 -2.13
CA LEU A 199 1.79 12.17 -0.70
C LEU A 199 3.06 11.37 -0.33
N LEU A 200 3.46 10.39 -1.15
CA LEU A 200 4.71 9.63 -0.97
C LEU A 200 5.95 10.53 -1.03
N LYS A 201 5.89 11.63 -1.76
CA LYS A 201 6.95 12.66 -1.75
C LYS A 201 6.85 13.56 -0.53
N GLU A 202 5.64 13.91 -0.13
CA GLU A 202 5.39 14.82 1.01
C GLU A 202 5.84 14.22 2.34
N ILE A 203 5.71 12.90 2.54
CA ILE A 203 6.13 12.22 3.79
C ILE A 203 7.62 12.40 4.09
N HIS A 204 8.47 12.72 3.11
CA HIS A 204 9.89 13.01 3.33
C HIS A 204 10.14 14.28 4.17
N ARG A 205 9.14 15.15 4.33
CA ARG A 205 9.24 16.36 5.17
C ARG A 205 9.09 16.07 6.67
N TYR A 206 8.68 14.86 7.03
CA TYR A 206 8.45 14.49 8.42
C TYR A 206 9.58 13.62 8.95
N GLU A 207 10.38 14.15 9.84
CA GLU A 207 11.53 13.44 10.40
C GLU A 207 11.18 12.21 11.22
N ASN A 208 9.95 12.14 11.73
CA ASN A 208 9.45 11.02 12.52
C ASN A 208 8.84 9.87 11.69
N ILE A 209 8.87 9.92 10.36
CA ILE A 209 8.43 8.84 9.48
C ILE A 209 9.60 7.91 9.12
N ASP A 210 9.35 6.62 9.17
CA ASP A 210 10.23 5.57 8.67
C ASP A 210 9.93 5.33 7.17
N LEU A 211 10.75 5.93 6.32
CA LEU A 211 10.56 5.89 4.86
C LEU A 211 10.83 4.50 4.25
N GLU A 212 11.42 3.56 5.01
CA GLU A 212 11.59 2.18 4.57
C GLU A 212 10.35 1.32 4.84
N LYS A 213 9.39 1.84 5.61
CA LYS A 213 8.19 1.15 6.06
C LYS A 213 6.93 1.86 5.60
N VAL A 214 6.67 1.79 4.31
CA VAL A 214 5.55 2.48 3.64
C VAL A 214 4.53 1.47 3.15
N ALA A 215 3.28 1.62 3.55
CA ALA A 215 2.16 0.87 2.99
C ALA A 215 1.17 1.80 2.28
N LEU A 216 0.49 1.26 1.27
CA LEU A 216 -0.72 1.87 0.72
C LEU A 216 -1.95 1.18 1.31
N MET A 217 -2.98 1.96 1.57
CA MET A 217 -4.31 1.47 1.94
C MET A 217 -5.35 2.21 1.11
N GLY A 218 -6.37 1.50 0.60
CA GLY A 218 -7.40 2.16 -0.21
C GLY A 218 -8.75 1.49 -0.08
N PHE A 219 -9.80 2.30 -0.10
CA PHE A 219 -11.17 1.81 -0.12
C PHE A 219 -11.77 1.99 -1.52
N SER A 220 -12.50 0.96 -1.99
CA SER A 220 -13.25 1.04 -3.25
C SER A 220 -12.33 1.46 -4.42
N PHE A 221 -12.58 2.60 -5.04
CA PHE A 221 -11.76 3.18 -6.11
C PHE A 221 -10.31 3.43 -5.69
N GLY A 222 -10.07 3.74 -4.41
CA GLY A 222 -8.73 3.88 -3.85
C GLY A 222 -7.90 2.60 -3.90
N GLY A 223 -8.52 1.42 -3.76
CA GLY A 223 -7.85 0.13 -3.96
C GLY A 223 -7.34 -0.03 -5.40
N LEU A 224 -8.18 0.34 -6.37
CA LEU A 224 -7.83 0.32 -7.80
C LEU A 224 -6.63 1.26 -8.09
N SER A 225 -6.67 2.48 -7.58
CA SER A 225 -5.60 3.47 -7.79
C SER A 225 -4.29 3.06 -7.11
N ASN A 226 -4.37 2.42 -5.94
CA ASN A 226 -3.20 1.90 -5.24
C ASN A 226 -2.57 0.71 -5.97
N ALA A 227 -3.35 -0.16 -6.62
CA ALA A 227 -2.82 -1.27 -7.40
C ALA A 227 -1.89 -0.77 -8.52
N ILE A 228 -2.31 0.27 -9.27
CA ILE A 228 -1.43 0.85 -10.30
C ILE A 228 -0.25 1.62 -9.71
N THR A 229 -0.41 2.25 -8.53
CA THR A 229 0.68 2.96 -7.85
C THR A 229 1.79 2.00 -7.43
N VAL A 230 1.46 0.80 -6.95
CA VAL A 230 2.43 -0.26 -6.62
C VAL A 230 3.24 -0.67 -7.86
N MET A 231 2.60 -0.80 -9.01
CA MET A 231 3.28 -1.16 -10.26
C MET A 231 4.25 -0.07 -10.75
N LYS A 232 4.07 1.18 -10.29
CA LYS A 232 4.89 2.35 -10.64
C LYS A 232 6.02 2.60 -9.63
N ASN A 233 5.82 2.26 -8.36
CA ASN A 233 6.69 2.70 -7.26
C ASN A 233 7.20 1.53 -6.41
N LYS A 234 8.53 1.38 -6.35
CA LYS A 234 9.20 0.29 -5.61
C LYS A 234 9.40 0.58 -4.11
N ALA A 235 9.14 1.80 -3.64
CA ALA A 235 9.31 2.16 -2.24
C ALA A 235 8.17 1.66 -1.33
N ILE A 236 7.16 1.02 -1.91
CA ILE A 236 5.98 0.52 -1.20
C ILE A 236 6.27 -0.90 -0.73
N SER A 237 5.99 -1.18 0.55
CA SER A 237 6.28 -2.46 1.20
C SER A 237 5.06 -3.36 1.39
N ALA A 238 3.84 -2.81 1.37
CA ALA A 238 2.60 -3.57 1.53
C ALA A 238 1.39 -2.79 0.99
N ILE A 239 0.32 -3.50 0.66
CA ILE A 239 -0.95 -2.89 0.23
C ILE A 239 -2.13 -3.52 0.94
N VAL A 240 -3.06 -2.67 1.41
CA VAL A 240 -4.34 -3.04 2.02
C VAL A 240 -5.46 -2.52 1.14
N SER A 241 -6.34 -3.41 0.70
CA SER A 241 -7.53 -3.09 -0.08
C SER A 241 -8.78 -3.34 0.75
N LEU A 242 -9.54 -2.28 0.99
CA LEU A 242 -10.81 -2.29 1.69
C LEU A 242 -11.94 -2.35 0.65
N ASP A 243 -12.37 -3.54 0.30
CA ASP A 243 -13.33 -3.86 -0.78
C ASP A 243 -13.05 -3.07 -2.08
N GLY A 244 -11.76 -3.03 -2.46
CA GLY A 244 -11.29 -2.26 -3.60
C GLY A 244 -11.84 -2.76 -4.93
N THR A 245 -12.08 -1.83 -5.84
CA THR A 245 -12.71 -2.12 -7.13
C THR A 245 -11.76 -2.78 -8.14
N GLU A 246 -10.48 -2.90 -7.84
CA GLU A 246 -9.49 -3.66 -8.62
C GLU A 246 -9.90 -5.13 -8.79
N ARG A 247 -10.77 -5.65 -7.92
CA ARG A 247 -11.26 -7.02 -8.03
C ARG A 247 -12.16 -7.25 -9.25
N TYR A 248 -12.92 -6.23 -9.70
CA TYR A 248 -13.87 -6.35 -10.82
C TYR A 248 -13.71 -5.29 -11.91
N ASN A 249 -12.98 -4.19 -11.65
CA ASN A 249 -12.64 -3.17 -12.64
C ASN A 249 -11.23 -3.38 -13.22
N TYR A 250 -10.82 -4.64 -13.35
CA TYR A 250 -9.49 -5.03 -13.83
C TYR A 250 -9.14 -4.42 -15.20
N SER A 251 -10.11 -4.31 -16.10
CA SER A 251 -9.92 -3.69 -17.41
C SER A 251 -9.53 -2.21 -17.35
N VAL A 252 -9.81 -1.51 -16.25
CA VAL A 252 -9.37 -0.12 -16.03
C VAL A 252 -7.87 -0.09 -15.73
N LEU A 253 -7.36 -1.09 -14.96
CA LEU A 253 -5.93 -1.28 -14.73
C LEU A 253 -5.19 -1.61 -16.02
N GLU A 254 -5.68 -2.58 -16.81
CA GLU A 254 -5.04 -3.04 -18.04
C GLU A 254 -4.86 -1.95 -19.09
N LYS A 255 -5.73 -0.95 -19.11
CA LYS A 255 -5.64 0.20 -20.04
C LYS A 255 -4.53 1.19 -19.65
N SER A 256 -3.98 1.11 -18.45
CA SER A 256 -2.88 1.98 -18.05
C SER A 256 -1.57 1.55 -18.71
N PRO A 257 -0.75 2.47 -19.23
CA PRO A 257 0.57 2.14 -19.76
C PRO A 257 1.55 1.66 -18.68
N TYR A 258 1.21 1.81 -17.42
CA TYR A 258 2.01 1.35 -16.28
C TYR A 258 1.62 -0.04 -15.79
N PHE A 259 0.56 -0.64 -16.36
CA PHE A 259 0.11 -1.97 -15.96
C PHE A 259 1.19 -3.02 -16.21
N ASN A 260 1.65 -3.64 -15.14
CA ASN A 260 2.64 -4.72 -15.20
C ASN A 260 2.58 -5.55 -13.90
N LEU A 261 2.00 -6.74 -13.99
CA LEU A 261 1.84 -7.66 -12.85
C LEU A 261 3.18 -8.11 -12.25
N ASP A 262 4.26 -8.20 -13.06
CA ASP A 262 5.59 -8.59 -12.56
C ASP A 262 6.18 -7.57 -11.57
N LYS A 263 5.70 -6.33 -11.61
CA LYS A 263 6.11 -5.29 -10.68
C LYS A 263 5.32 -5.30 -9.37
N PHE A 264 4.24 -6.08 -9.32
CA PHE A 264 3.44 -6.25 -8.12
C PHE A 264 3.95 -7.47 -7.33
N SER A 265 4.96 -7.25 -6.48
CA SER A 265 5.67 -8.31 -5.74
C SER A 265 5.68 -8.12 -4.23
N ILE A 266 4.81 -7.25 -3.70
CA ILE A 266 4.70 -6.94 -2.28
C ILE A 266 3.49 -7.66 -1.65
N PRO A 267 3.46 -7.89 -0.33
CA PRO A 267 2.30 -8.44 0.36
C PRO A 267 1.02 -7.64 0.10
N TYR A 268 -0.06 -8.36 -0.22
CA TYR A 268 -1.36 -7.79 -0.53
C TYR A 268 -2.45 -8.44 0.30
N ILE A 269 -3.24 -7.63 1.00
CA ILE A 269 -4.45 -8.07 1.68
C ILE A 269 -5.68 -7.39 1.07
N HIS A 270 -6.68 -8.20 0.68
CA HIS A 270 -7.95 -7.73 0.17
C HIS A 270 -9.08 -8.14 1.12
N PHE A 271 -9.77 -7.17 1.65
CA PHE A 271 -10.97 -7.37 2.44
C PHE A 271 -12.19 -7.19 1.53
N ALA A 272 -12.99 -8.22 1.39
CA ALA A 272 -14.15 -8.25 0.52
C ALA A 272 -15.45 -8.16 1.30
N GLN A 273 -16.43 -7.46 0.73
CA GLN A 273 -17.79 -7.43 1.24
C GLN A 273 -18.45 -8.83 1.21
N LYS A 274 -19.52 -8.98 1.96
CA LYS A 274 -20.37 -10.17 1.91
C LYS A 274 -20.90 -10.41 0.49
N GLU A 275 -21.37 -11.60 0.25
CA GLU A 275 -22.11 -11.89 -0.98
C GLU A 275 -23.39 -11.06 -1.02
N ILE A 276 -23.59 -10.37 -2.14
CA ILE A 276 -24.80 -9.59 -2.38
C ILE A 276 -25.96 -10.58 -2.60
N PRO A 277 -27.06 -10.47 -1.83
CA PRO A 277 -28.20 -11.37 -1.96
C PRO A 277 -28.82 -11.31 -3.36
N LYS A 278 -29.30 -12.45 -3.84
CA LYS A 278 -29.89 -12.56 -5.19
C LYS A 278 -31.04 -11.57 -5.42
N GLU A 279 -31.84 -11.31 -4.39
CA GLU A 279 -32.92 -10.31 -4.42
C GLU A 279 -32.34 -8.92 -4.75
N VAL A 280 -31.25 -8.51 -4.09
CA VAL A 280 -30.58 -7.21 -4.30
C VAL A 280 -29.96 -7.17 -5.71
N LEU A 281 -29.23 -8.21 -6.09
CA LEU A 281 -28.64 -8.31 -7.45
C LEU A 281 -29.70 -8.11 -8.54
N THR A 282 -30.85 -8.80 -8.40
CA THR A 282 -31.94 -8.74 -9.38
C THR A 282 -32.62 -7.37 -9.40
N THR A 283 -32.98 -6.85 -8.23
CA THR A 283 -33.73 -5.59 -8.09
C THR A 283 -32.89 -4.38 -8.51
N ASP A 284 -31.62 -4.37 -8.12
CA ASP A 284 -30.69 -3.26 -8.37
C ASP A 284 -29.93 -3.45 -9.69
N LYS A 285 -30.22 -4.51 -10.45
CA LYS A 285 -29.60 -4.85 -11.75
C LYS A 285 -28.08 -4.97 -11.68
N ILE A 286 -27.57 -5.53 -10.58
CA ILE A 286 -26.16 -5.79 -10.37
C ILE A 286 -25.81 -7.15 -11.02
N PRO A 287 -24.72 -7.25 -11.80
CA PRO A 287 -24.27 -8.53 -12.35
C PRO A 287 -23.95 -9.55 -11.24
N GLU A 288 -24.47 -10.77 -11.35
CA GLU A 288 -24.30 -11.82 -10.33
C GLU A 288 -22.82 -12.20 -10.12
N ASP A 289 -22.03 -12.13 -11.18
CA ASP A 289 -20.60 -12.45 -11.15
C ASP A 289 -19.77 -11.45 -10.30
N LEU A 290 -20.34 -10.30 -9.93
CA LEU A 290 -19.68 -9.35 -9.01
C LEU A 290 -19.34 -10.01 -7.66
N ASN A 291 -20.12 -10.98 -7.21
CA ASN A 291 -19.84 -11.73 -5.99
C ASN A 291 -18.54 -12.56 -6.05
N TYR A 292 -18.12 -12.94 -7.26
CA TYR A 292 -17.04 -13.92 -7.48
C TYR A 292 -15.85 -13.35 -8.24
N LYS A 293 -15.94 -12.11 -8.74
CA LYS A 293 -14.84 -11.47 -9.46
C LYS A 293 -13.74 -11.02 -8.50
N PHE A 294 -12.53 -11.56 -8.70
CA PHE A 294 -11.30 -11.18 -7.99
C PHE A 294 -10.11 -11.19 -8.94
N GLN A 295 -10.26 -10.54 -10.10
CA GLN A 295 -9.34 -10.67 -11.23
C GLN A 295 -7.88 -10.32 -10.86
N LEU A 296 -7.63 -9.24 -10.10
CA LEU A 296 -6.27 -8.93 -9.67
C LEU A 296 -5.71 -10.01 -8.73
N TYR A 297 -6.49 -10.47 -7.74
CA TYR A 297 -6.10 -11.55 -6.85
C TYR A 297 -5.74 -12.82 -7.62
N ASP A 298 -6.56 -13.18 -8.61
CA ASP A 298 -6.37 -14.40 -9.41
C ASP A 298 -5.13 -14.31 -10.31
N SER A 299 -4.81 -13.10 -10.82
CA SER A 299 -3.73 -12.85 -11.78
C SER A 299 -2.36 -12.66 -11.13
N LEU A 300 -2.28 -12.33 -9.83
CA LEU A 300 -1.01 -12.10 -9.15
C LEU A 300 -0.35 -13.42 -8.77
N GLU A 301 0.93 -13.59 -9.15
CA GLU A 301 1.76 -14.76 -8.85
C GLU A 301 2.96 -14.44 -7.97
N ASN A 302 3.43 -13.18 -7.98
CA ASN A 302 4.68 -12.77 -7.34
C ASN A 302 4.50 -12.19 -5.94
N SER A 303 3.30 -12.28 -5.35
CA SER A 303 2.95 -11.69 -4.06
C SER A 303 2.38 -12.74 -3.10
N ASN A 304 2.66 -12.58 -1.81
CA ASN A 304 1.86 -13.23 -0.77
C ASN A 304 0.54 -12.47 -0.67
N ILE A 305 -0.57 -13.15 -0.91
CA ILE A 305 -1.87 -12.53 -1.01
C ILE A 305 -2.84 -13.18 -0.04
N TYR A 306 -3.58 -12.33 0.65
CA TYR A 306 -4.64 -12.73 1.57
C TYR A 306 -5.95 -12.10 1.12
N ARG A 307 -7.01 -12.90 1.06
CA ARG A 307 -8.38 -12.46 0.79
C ARG A 307 -9.27 -12.85 1.96
N TYR A 308 -9.87 -11.85 2.59
CA TYR A 308 -10.83 -12.05 3.67
C TYR A 308 -12.19 -11.53 3.23
N ARG A 309 -13.24 -12.35 3.38
CA ARG A 309 -14.62 -11.95 3.14
C ARG A 309 -15.33 -11.76 4.47
N PHE A 310 -15.88 -10.59 4.69
CA PHE A 310 -16.72 -10.25 5.83
C PHE A 310 -18.17 -10.53 5.52
N HIS A 311 -18.88 -11.31 6.36
CA HIS A 311 -20.22 -11.78 6.08
C HIS A 311 -21.35 -10.82 6.54
N ASP A 312 -21.01 -9.77 7.26
CA ASP A 312 -21.93 -8.74 7.72
C ASP A 312 -21.60 -7.33 7.19
N LEU A 313 -20.52 -7.14 6.40
CA LEU A 313 -20.18 -5.86 5.79
C LEU A 313 -20.62 -5.82 4.33
N THR A 314 -21.43 -4.83 3.97
CA THR A 314 -21.66 -4.39 2.59
C THR A 314 -20.57 -3.38 2.18
N HIS A 315 -20.51 -3.01 0.90
CA HIS A 315 -19.46 -2.15 0.37
C HIS A 315 -19.21 -0.88 1.19
N SER A 316 -20.25 -0.12 1.55
CA SER A 316 -20.12 1.14 2.27
C SER A 316 -19.54 0.99 3.69
N TYR A 317 -19.66 -0.20 4.30
CA TYR A 317 -19.20 -0.44 5.68
C TYR A 317 -17.72 -0.73 5.82
N PHE A 318 -16.94 -0.55 4.75
CA PHE A 318 -15.48 -0.56 4.80
C PHE A 318 -14.89 0.83 5.14
N SER A 319 -15.75 1.78 5.49
CA SER A 319 -15.35 3.11 5.95
C SER A 319 -16.07 3.51 7.25
N SER A 320 -15.44 4.37 8.05
CA SER A 320 -16.05 4.92 9.28
C SER A 320 -17.36 5.64 9.00
N PHE A 321 -17.40 6.39 7.90
CA PHE A 321 -18.62 7.11 7.51
C PHE A 321 -19.74 6.14 7.16
N GLY A 322 -19.46 5.09 6.42
CA GLY A 322 -20.45 4.08 6.08
C GLY A 322 -21.01 3.39 7.33
N VAL A 323 -20.15 3.03 8.26
CA VAL A 323 -20.57 2.36 9.49
C VAL A 323 -21.42 3.27 10.38
N LEU A 324 -21.04 4.55 10.52
CA LEU A 324 -21.74 5.49 11.39
C LEU A 324 -23.00 6.09 10.77
N PHE A 325 -22.94 6.47 9.50
CA PHE A 325 -23.93 7.36 8.89
C PHE A 325 -24.76 6.73 7.75
N ALA A 326 -24.33 5.61 7.17
CA ALA A 326 -25.06 5.03 6.05
C ALA A 326 -26.44 4.51 6.45
N ASN A 327 -27.41 4.67 5.55
CA ASN A 327 -28.69 3.99 5.68
C ASN A 327 -28.50 2.48 5.58
N ARG A 328 -29.21 1.74 6.44
CA ARG A 328 -29.24 0.28 6.42
C ARG A 328 -30.20 -0.21 5.33
N ASP A 329 -29.70 -1.04 4.44
CA ASP A 329 -30.56 -1.78 3.50
C ASP A 329 -31.15 -3.00 4.19
N LYS A 330 -32.41 -2.92 4.59
CA LYS A 330 -33.12 -3.99 5.31
C LYS A 330 -33.17 -5.33 4.56
N ARG A 331 -32.94 -5.33 3.24
CA ARG A 331 -32.85 -6.56 2.44
C ARG A 331 -31.60 -7.38 2.83
N GLN A 332 -30.53 -6.69 3.25
CA GLN A 332 -29.23 -7.32 3.52
C GLN A 332 -28.61 -6.97 4.87
N ASP A 333 -28.94 -5.84 5.48
CA ASP A 333 -28.38 -5.38 6.76
C ASP A 333 -29.28 -5.83 7.90
N LYS A 334 -28.85 -6.89 8.59
CA LYS A 334 -29.70 -7.57 9.59
C LYS A 334 -29.41 -7.12 11.03
N SER A 335 -28.22 -6.54 11.31
CA SER A 335 -27.82 -6.25 12.67
C SER A 335 -26.70 -5.21 12.72
N ASP A 336 -26.96 -4.06 13.34
CA ASP A 336 -25.94 -3.04 13.60
C ASP A 336 -24.81 -3.57 14.48
N VAL A 337 -25.13 -4.39 15.48
CA VAL A 337 -24.12 -5.00 16.36
C VAL A 337 -23.12 -5.84 15.57
N LYS A 338 -23.59 -6.63 14.60
CA LYS A 338 -22.70 -7.43 13.76
C LYS A 338 -21.89 -6.57 12.78
N ILE A 339 -22.48 -5.52 12.23
CA ILE A 339 -21.78 -4.56 11.37
C ILE A 339 -20.65 -3.90 12.15
N MET A 340 -20.93 -3.39 13.36
CA MET A 340 -19.94 -2.77 14.22
C MET A 340 -18.81 -3.74 14.61
N ALA A 341 -19.16 -4.95 15.03
CA ALA A 341 -18.18 -5.99 15.37
C ALA A 341 -17.32 -6.40 14.16
N SER A 342 -17.92 -6.51 12.97
CA SER A 342 -17.20 -6.83 11.74
C SER A 342 -16.26 -5.70 11.32
N TYR A 343 -16.66 -4.44 11.48
CA TYR A 343 -15.80 -3.30 11.22
C TYR A 343 -14.64 -3.21 12.23
N ASN A 344 -14.90 -3.47 13.52
CA ASN A 344 -13.85 -3.60 14.52
C ASN A 344 -12.83 -4.68 14.12
N LEU A 345 -13.31 -5.84 13.68
CA LEU A 345 -12.48 -6.95 13.22
C LEU A 345 -11.67 -6.56 11.97
N LEU A 346 -12.26 -5.83 11.02
CA LEU A 346 -11.58 -5.27 9.86
C LEU A 346 -10.37 -4.39 10.28
N CYS A 347 -10.58 -3.52 11.27
CA CYS A 347 -9.53 -2.66 11.80
C CYS A 347 -8.41 -3.47 12.46
N GLN A 348 -8.74 -4.54 13.22
CA GLN A 348 -7.76 -5.42 13.83
C GLN A 348 -6.93 -6.18 12.77
N TYR A 349 -7.58 -6.78 11.76
CA TYR A 349 -6.86 -7.45 10.66
C TYR A 349 -5.96 -6.49 9.89
N THR A 350 -6.42 -5.25 9.66
CA THR A 350 -5.59 -4.20 9.04
C THR A 350 -4.35 -3.92 9.88
N LEU A 351 -4.50 -3.72 11.20
CA LEU A 351 -3.38 -3.48 12.11
C LEU A 351 -2.40 -4.66 12.14
N HIS A 352 -2.90 -5.88 12.25
CA HIS A 352 -2.05 -7.08 12.27
C HIS A 352 -1.31 -7.28 10.95
N PHE A 353 -1.95 -7.05 9.82
CA PHE A 353 -1.28 -7.12 8.51
C PHE A 353 -0.15 -6.09 8.39
N LEU A 354 -0.39 -4.86 8.81
CA LEU A 354 0.63 -3.80 8.81
C LEU A 354 1.77 -4.08 9.80
N ASN A 355 1.48 -4.61 10.98
CA ASN A 355 2.51 -5.02 11.94
C ASN A 355 3.32 -6.22 11.42
N ALA A 356 2.68 -7.19 10.77
CA ALA A 356 3.35 -8.33 10.16
C ALA A 356 4.30 -7.89 9.03
N THR A 357 3.84 -7.02 8.13
CA THR A 357 4.57 -6.65 6.92
C THR A 357 5.60 -5.54 7.12
N LEU A 358 5.28 -4.51 7.92
CA LEU A 358 6.15 -3.35 8.10
C LEU A 358 7.02 -3.44 9.35
N LYS A 359 6.59 -4.19 10.38
CA LYS A 359 7.35 -4.32 11.63
C LYS A 359 7.90 -5.73 11.86
N ASN A 360 7.53 -6.69 10.99
CA ASN A 360 7.92 -8.10 11.10
C ASN A 360 7.59 -8.72 12.48
N GLU A 361 6.45 -8.34 13.05
CA GLU A 361 6.01 -8.83 14.36
C GLU A 361 5.48 -10.26 14.26
N LYS A 362 6.16 -11.23 14.89
CA LYS A 362 5.81 -12.64 14.79
C LYS A 362 4.35 -12.95 15.16
N LYS A 363 3.84 -12.36 16.25
CA LYS A 363 2.44 -12.56 16.65
C LYS A 363 1.44 -12.07 15.59
N ALA A 364 1.78 -11.00 14.90
CA ALA A 364 0.96 -10.44 13.83
C ALA A 364 1.03 -11.33 12.58
N ILE A 365 2.21 -11.88 12.25
CA ILE A 365 2.36 -12.87 11.18
C ILE A 365 1.51 -14.10 11.49
N ASP A 366 1.64 -14.68 12.68
CA ASP A 366 0.86 -15.86 13.10
C ASP A 366 -0.65 -15.58 13.03
N PHE A 367 -1.10 -14.36 13.40
CA PHE A 367 -2.50 -13.96 13.33
C PHE A 367 -3.02 -13.93 11.88
N ILE A 368 -2.24 -13.40 10.95
CA ILE A 368 -2.62 -13.32 9.53
C ILE A 368 -2.53 -14.70 8.84
N GLU A 369 -1.53 -15.52 9.19
CA GLU A 369 -1.36 -16.85 8.59
C GLU A 369 -2.40 -17.86 9.08
N ASN A 370 -2.86 -17.75 10.33
CA ASN A 370 -3.86 -18.65 10.88
C ASN A 370 -5.25 -18.47 10.24
N LYS A 371 -6.08 -19.50 10.33
CA LYS A 371 -7.50 -19.38 10.01
C LYS A 371 -8.20 -18.53 11.08
N PRO A 372 -9.22 -17.72 10.73
CA PRO A 372 -9.93 -16.88 11.71
C PRO A 372 -10.43 -17.64 12.94
N VAL A 373 -10.95 -18.86 12.76
CA VAL A 373 -11.38 -19.73 13.88
C VAL A 373 -10.26 -20.02 14.86
N THR A 374 -9.05 -20.25 14.37
CA THR A 374 -7.87 -20.51 15.24
C THR A 374 -7.51 -19.27 16.06
N SER A 375 -7.82 -18.08 15.55
CA SER A 375 -7.64 -16.79 16.24
C SER A 375 -8.84 -16.41 17.12
N GLY A 376 -9.81 -17.31 17.30
CA GLY A 376 -10.97 -17.12 18.19
C GLY A 376 -12.18 -16.43 17.52
N PHE A 377 -12.18 -16.25 16.21
CA PHE A 377 -13.29 -15.66 15.48
C PHE A 377 -14.17 -16.72 14.82
N SER A 378 -15.48 -16.47 14.82
CA SER A 378 -16.44 -17.38 14.19
C SER A 378 -16.35 -17.32 12.67
N ASP A 379 -16.41 -18.50 12.01
CA ASP A 379 -16.54 -18.59 10.54
C ASP A 379 -17.81 -17.89 10.02
N SER A 380 -18.77 -17.61 10.88
CA SER A 380 -19.96 -16.83 10.53
C SER A 380 -19.68 -15.33 10.32
N LEU A 381 -18.54 -14.80 10.79
CA LEU A 381 -18.17 -13.40 10.63
C LEU A 381 -17.23 -13.16 9.46
N ILE A 382 -16.28 -14.08 9.24
CA ILE A 382 -15.19 -13.87 8.29
C ILE A 382 -14.66 -15.19 7.76
N SER A 383 -14.36 -15.24 6.46
CA SER A 383 -13.65 -16.35 5.82
C SER A 383 -12.36 -15.89 5.18
N LYS A 384 -11.39 -16.81 5.04
CA LYS A 384 -10.04 -16.51 4.51
C LYS A 384 -9.69 -17.42 3.35
N GLU A 385 -9.10 -16.83 2.32
CA GLU A 385 -8.33 -17.48 1.28
C GLU A 385 -6.95 -16.83 1.17
N SER A 386 -5.94 -17.57 0.75
CA SER A 386 -4.60 -17.01 0.58
C SER A 386 -3.81 -17.74 -0.51
N LYS A 387 -2.90 -17.01 -1.15
CA LYS A 387 -1.93 -17.52 -2.11
C LYS A 387 -0.55 -17.08 -1.65
N GLN A 388 0.42 -18.00 -1.68
CA GLN A 388 1.82 -17.66 -1.49
C GLN A 388 2.44 -17.25 -2.83
N ALA A 389 3.38 -16.30 -2.78
CA ALA A 389 4.17 -15.94 -3.95
C ALA A 389 4.85 -17.18 -4.54
N ILE A 390 4.71 -17.36 -5.84
CA ILE A 390 5.53 -18.33 -6.56
C ILE A 390 6.95 -17.76 -6.51
N LYS A 391 7.88 -18.47 -5.85
CA LYS A 391 9.28 -18.09 -5.87
C LYS A 391 9.75 -18.15 -7.32
N LYS A 392 9.88 -17.00 -7.98
CA LYS A 392 10.59 -16.93 -9.25
C LYS A 392 12.04 -17.35 -8.99
N ASP A 393 12.56 -18.20 -9.86
CA ASP A 393 14.00 -18.46 -9.86
C ASP A 393 14.73 -17.14 -10.00
N PHE A 394 15.64 -16.89 -9.07
CA PHE A 394 16.50 -15.71 -9.13
C PHE A 394 17.48 -15.89 -10.28
N THR A 395 17.42 -15.00 -11.25
CA THR A 395 18.14 -15.14 -12.51
C THR A 395 19.46 -14.37 -12.54
N TYR A 396 20.29 -14.63 -13.55
CA TYR A 396 21.46 -13.79 -13.85
C TYR A 396 21.09 -12.30 -13.96
N ARG A 397 19.94 -11.97 -14.55
CA ARG A 397 19.49 -10.57 -14.67
C ARG A 397 19.26 -9.92 -13.32
N ASP A 398 18.60 -10.63 -12.42
CA ASP A 398 18.31 -10.14 -11.07
C ASP A 398 19.62 -9.92 -10.29
N PHE A 399 20.58 -10.86 -10.43
CA PHE A 399 21.92 -10.70 -9.86
C PHE A 399 22.64 -9.50 -10.45
N ASN A 400 22.63 -9.33 -11.77
CA ASN A 400 23.27 -8.20 -12.44
C ASN A 400 22.64 -6.85 -12.02
N ASP A 401 21.33 -6.79 -11.80
CA ASP A 401 20.65 -5.59 -11.28
C ASP A 401 21.11 -5.24 -9.86
N LEU A 402 21.38 -6.24 -9.01
CA LEU A 402 21.98 -6.02 -7.69
C LEU A 402 23.43 -5.56 -7.80
N ALA A 403 24.24 -6.22 -8.66
CA ALA A 403 25.62 -5.86 -8.91
C ALA A 403 25.76 -4.42 -9.44
N PHE A 404 24.86 -4.02 -10.34
CA PHE A 404 24.81 -2.65 -10.88
C PHE A 404 24.53 -1.60 -9.81
N LYS A 405 23.61 -1.87 -8.87
CA LYS A 405 23.28 -0.94 -7.77
C LYS A 405 24.45 -0.63 -6.86
N GLN A 406 25.38 -1.56 -6.70
CA GLN A 406 26.62 -1.36 -5.92
C GLN A 406 27.84 -1.09 -6.81
N ASP A 407 27.61 -0.63 -8.03
CA ASP A 407 28.66 -0.28 -9.01
C ASP A 407 29.68 -1.40 -9.22
N TYR A 408 29.21 -2.65 -9.24
CA TYR A 408 30.01 -3.88 -9.39
C TYR A 408 31.15 -4.02 -8.37
N GLN A 409 30.97 -3.43 -7.15
CA GLN A 409 31.88 -3.66 -6.02
C GLN A 409 31.44 -4.89 -5.22
N ASP A 410 32.34 -5.49 -4.47
CA ASP A 410 32.08 -6.59 -3.52
C ASP A 410 31.21 -7.74 -4.06
N LEU A 411 31.46 -8.13 -5.33
CA LEU A 411 30.62 -9.11 -6.03
C LEU A 411 30.68 -10.52 -5.42
N ILE A 412 31.81 -10.92 -4.82
CA ILE A 412 31.93 -12.25 -4.19
C ILE A 412 31.06 -12.34 -2.92
N PRO A 413 31.08 -11.37 -1.98
CA PRO A 413 30.14 -11.34 -0.88
C PRO A 413 28.66 -11.29 -1.34
N LEU A 414 28.35 -10.49 -2.37
CA LEU A 414 27.01 -10.43 -2.95
C LEU A 414 26.59 -11.81 -3.48
N TYR A 415 27.45 -12.49 -4.25
CA TYR A 415 27.18 -13.81 -4.79
C TYR A 415 26.97 -14.83 -3.68
N THR A 416 27.85 -14.86 -2.67
CA THR A 416 27.76 -15.79 -1.55
C THR A 416 26.43 -15.64 -0.80
N LYS A 417 26.02 -14.42 -0.55
CA LYS A 417 24.72 -14.13 0.06
C LYS A 417 23.56 -14.58 -0.84
N THR A 418 23.63 -14.21 -2.13
CA THR A 418 22.55 -14.49 -3.07
C THR A 418 22.35 -15.98 -3.29
N ILE A 419 23.43 -16.77 -3.40
CA ILE A 419 23.31 -18.23 -3.60
C ILE A 419 22.83 -18.94 -2.33
N SER A 420 23.05 -18.36 -1.15
CA SER A 420 22.46 -18.86 0.10
C SER A 420 20.95 -18.69 0.11
N ASP A 421 20.46 -17.58 -0.42
CA ASP A 421 19.02 -17.25 -0.51
C ASP A 421 18.34 -17.95 -1.71
N TYR A 422 19.09 -18.15 -2.79
CA TYR A 422 18.63 -18.72 -4.07
C TYR A 422 19.62 -19.78 -4.58
N PRO A 423 19.57 -21.02 -4.05
CA PRO A 423 20.55 -22.07 -4.38
C PRO A 423 20.59 -22.49 -5.85
N ASN A 424 19.52 -22.19 -6.59
CA ASN A 424 19.41 -22.53 -8.02
C ASN A 424 19.95 -21.43 -8.95
N LEU A 425 20.54 -20.34 -8.40
CA LEU A 425 21.12 -19.29 -9.22
C LEU A 425 22.33 -19.82 -10.00
N GLU A 426 22.25 -19.77 -11.31
CA GLU A 426 23.34 -20.03 -12.24
C GLU A 426 23.85 -18.74 -12.87
N LEU A 427 25.10 -18.38 -12.60
CA LEU A 427 25.82 -17.31 -13.30
C LEU A 427 26.73 -17.91 -14.36
N GLN A 428 26.21 -18.07 -15.57
CA GLN A 428 26.96 -18.73 -16.67
C GLN A 428 28.28 -18.02 -17.01
N GLU A 429 29.35 -18.81 -17.19
CA GLU A 429 30.69 -18.34 -17.51
C GLU A 429 30.71 -17.34 -18.69
N GLY A 430 30.00 -17.66 -19.77
CA GLY A 430 29.98 -16.83 -20.98
C GLY A 430 29.33 -15.46 -20.76
N MET A 431 28.33 -15.37 -19.88
CA MET A 431 27.66 -14.09 -19.53
C MET A 431 28.60 -13.21 -18.71
N LEU A 432 29.25 -13.78 -17.68
CA LEU A 432 30.21 -13.06 -16.86
C LEU A 432 31.42 -12.61 -17.66
N ASN A 433 31.95 -13.47 -18.54
CA ASN A 433 33.06 -13.15 -19.46
C ASN A 433 32.71 -11.95 -20.35
N THR A 434 31.53 -11.98 -20.97
CA THR A 434 31.08 -10.89 -21.84
C THR A 434 30.90 -9.58 -21.09
N LEU A 435 30.29 -9.62 -19.89
CA LEU A 435 30.09 -8.44 -19.03
C LEU A 435 31.45 -7.87 -18.59
N GLY A 436 32.38 -8.74 -18.14
CA GLY A 436 33.73 -8.36 -17.73
C GLY A 436 34.48 -7.63 -18.84
N LEU A 437 34.48 -8.16 -20.07
CA LEU A 437 35.10 -7.52 -21.24
C LEU A 437 34.44 -6.16 -21.56
N ARG A 438 33.09 -6.09 -21.61
CA ARG A 438 32.40 -4.85 -21.94
C ARG A 438 32.71 -3.72 -20.95
N LEU A 439 32.77 -4.04 -19.66
CA LEU A 439 33.12 -3.05 -18.62
C LEU A 439 34.62 -2.70 -18.71
N SER A 440 35.53 -3.69 -18.89
CA SER A 440 36.96 -3.46 -18.91
C SER A 440 37.44 -2.65 -20.12
N PHE A 441 36.72 -2.70 -21.24
CA PHE A 441 37.01 -1.87 -22.41
C PHE A 441 36.47 -0.46 -22.33
N ASN A 442 35.64 -0.17 -21.34
CA ASN A 442 35.26 1.20 -21.01
C ASN A 442 36.27 1.79 -20.02
N PRO A 443 37.02 2.87 -20.38
CA PRO A 443 38.08 3.42 -19.54
C PRO A 443 37.60 3.85 -18.15
N GLU A 444 36.34 4.30 -18.05
CA GLU A 444 35.74 4.74 -16.80
C GLU A 444 35.25 3.59 -15.90
N LYS A 445 35.10 2.37 -16.47
CA LYS A 445 34.50 1.20 -15.79
C LYS A 445 35.45 -0.01 -15.78
N LYS A 446 36.73 0.16 -16.11
CA LYS A 446 37.67 -0.96 -16.14
C LYS A 446 37.82 -1.72 -14.83
N GLY A 447 37.77 -0.99 -13.69
CA GLY A 447 37.80 -1.60 -12.36
C GLY A 447 36.60 -2.51 -12.09
N GLN A 448 35.41 -2.08 -12.51
CA GLN A 448 34.18 -2.89 -12.41
C GLN A 448 34.29 -4.15 -13.25
N GLY A 449 34.89 -4.05 -14.47
CA GLY A 449 35.16 -5.21 -15.33
C GLY A 449 36.09 -6.23 -14.68
N TYR A 450 37.14 -5.77 -14.00
CA TYR A 450 38.03 -6.65 -13.24
C TYR A 450 37.33 -7.35 -12.09
N ASN A 451 36.46 -6.65 -11.35
CA ASN A 451 35.64 -7.24 -10.28
C ASN A 451 34.73 -8.35 -10.83
N VAL A 452 34.13 -8.16 -12.00
CA VAL A 452 33.32 -9.20 -12.67
C VAL A 452 34.18 -10.43 -13.03
N PHE A 453 35.41 -10.24 -13.53
CA PHE A 453 36.30 -11.33 -13.77
C PHE A 453 36.76 -12.06 -12.50
N LEU A 454 36.99 -11.32 -11.40
CA LEU A 454 37.30 -11.93 -10.10
C LEU A 454 36.14 -12.80 -9.60
N LEU A 455 34.90 -12.35 -9.74
CA LEU A 455 33.72 -13.16 -9.44
C LEU A 455 33.66 -14.39 -10.39
N ALA A 456 33.85 -14.19 -11.69
CA ALA A 456 33.81 -15.29 -12.66
C ALA A 456 34.86 -16.37 -12.35
N LEU A 457 36.08 -15.98 -11.99
CA LEU A 457 37.16 -16.89 -11.59
C LEU A 457 36.95 -17.51 -10.21
N HIS A 458 36.21 -16.84 -9.30
CA HIS A 458 35.80 -17.45 -8.05
C HIS A 458 34.82 -18.62 -8.31
N ILE A 459 33.91 -18.48 -9.27
CA ILE A 459 32.90 -19.52 -9.61
C ILE A 459 33.57 -20.59 -10.54
N TYR A 460 34.40 -20.18 -11.47
CA TYR A 460 35.06 -21.04 -12.49
C TYR A 460 36.60 -20.97 -12.41
N PRO A 461 37.22 -21.41 -11.31
CA PRO A 461 38.65 -21.20 -11.08
C PRO A 461 39.56 -21.93 -12.04
N LYS A 462 39.07 -22.90 -12.82
CA LYS A 462 39.82 -23.67 -13.82
C LYS A 462 39.53 -23.27 -15.25
N SER A 463 38.89 -22.12 -15.47
CA SER A 463 38.60 -21.65 -16.85
C SER A 463 39.80 -20.96 -17.48
N ALA A 464 40.50 -21.63 -18.37
CA ALA A 464 41.56 -21.05 -19.21
C ALA A 464 41.04 -19.84 -20.01
N LYS A 465 39.77 -19.91 -20.45
CA LYS A 465 39.11 -18.85 -21.21
C LYS A 465 38.93 -17.57 -20.41
N LEU A 466 38.55 -17.66 -19.13
CA LEU A 466 38.38 -16.47 -18.27
C LEU A 466 39.73 -15.79 -17.99
N TYR A 467 40.78 -16.58 -17.73
CA TYR A 467 42.15 -16.05 -17.60
C TYR A 467 42.63 -15.37 -18.86
N ASP A 468 42.39 -15.96 -20.03
CA ASP A 468 42.74 -15.38 -21.34
C ASP A 468 41.99 -14.03 -21.53
N SER A 469 40.67 -14.00 -21.29
CA SER A 469 39.89 -12.80 -21.45
C SER A 469 40.28 -11.69 -20.46
N LEU A 470 40.59 -12.05 -19.20
CA LEU A 470 41.10 -11.09 -18.22
C LEU A 470 42.48 -10.55 -18.63
N ALA A 471 43.37 -11.40 -19.23
CA ALA A 471 44.63 -10.96 -19.78
C ALA A 471 44.44 -9.97 -20.94
N VAL A 472 43.48 -10.23 -21.86
CA VAL A 472 43.07 -9.29 -22.90
C VAL A 472 42.60 -7.96 -22.32
N ALA A 473 41.80 -7.98 -21.26
CA ALA A 473 41.32 -6.76 -20.58
C ALA A 473 42.46 -5.94 -19.98
N TYR A 474 43.44 -6.59 -19.32
CA TYR A 474 44.65 -5.93 -18.80
C TYR A 474 45.53 -5.39 -19.93
N LEU A 475 45.75 -6.16 -20.99
CA LEU A 475 46.52 -5.74 -22.15
C LEU A 475 45.92 -4.49 -22.81
N HIS A 476 44.59 -4.48 -23.02
CA HIS A 476 43.87 -3.31 -23.55
C HIS A 476 44.10 -2.06 -22.70
N ASN A 477 44.14 -2.22 -21.39
CA ASN A 477 44.40 -1.12 -20.45
C ASN A 477 45.89 -0.87 -20.18
N LYS A 478 46.80 -1.45 -20.96
CA LYS A 478 48.27 -1.32 -20.90
C LYS A 478 48.90 -1.78 -19.58
N ASP A 479 48.20 -2.69 -18.87
CA ASP A 479 48.75 -3.38 -17.71
C ASP A 479 49.40 -4.68 -18.11
N PHE A 480 50.61 -4.55 -18.69
CA PHE A 480 51.36 -5.66 -19.25
C PHE A 480 51.73 -6.73 -18.23
N LYS A 481 52.02 -6.32 -16.98
CA LYS A 481 52.37 -7.25 -15.89
C LYS A 481 51.23 -8.22 -15.58
N ASN A 482 50.03 -7.70 -15.35
CA ASN A 482 48.87 -8.53 -15.08
C ASN A 482 48.38 -9.28 -16.32
N ALA A 483 48.53 -8.72 -17.52
CA ALA A 483 48.24 -9.40 -18.76
C ALA A 483 49.13 -10.67 -18.94
N ILE A 484 50.47 -10.56 -18.77
CA ILE A 484 51.40 -11.69 -18.87
C ILE A 484 51.01 -12.79 -17.87
N SER A 485 50.83 -12.45 -16.59
CA SER A 485 50.50 -13.41 -15.53
C SER A 485 49.21 -14.19 -15.82
N ASN A 486 48.18 -13.51 -16.36
CA ASN A 486 46.93 -14.19 -16.69
C ASN A 486 47.00 -15.01 -17.99
N TYR A 487 47.78 -14.59 -18.99
CA TYR A 487 48.05 -15.44 -20.17
C TYR A 487 48.81 -16.70 -19.77
N GLU A 488 49.84 -16.57 -18.92
CA GLU A 488 50.59 -17.71 -18.42
C GLU A 488 49.68 -18.67 -17.66
N LYS A 489 48.78 -18.16 -16.83
CA LYS A 489 47.81 -18.98 -16.14
C LYS A 489 46.81 -19.66 -17.06
N SER A 490 46.38 -18.97 -18.13
CA SER A 490 45.56 -19.58 -19.19
C SER A 490 46.28 -20.77 -19.85
N LEU A 491 47.58 -20.64 -20.12
CA LEU A 491 48.38 -21.72 -20.74
C LEU A 491 48.66 -22.88 -19.79
N GLU A 492 48.77 -22.64 -18.47
CA GLU A 492 48.83 -23.74 -17.50
C GLU A 492 47.59 -24.62 -17.55
N LEU A 493 46.41 -24.01 -17.77
CA LEU A 493 45.11 -24.69 -17.81
C LEU A 493 44.77 -25.25 -19.21
N ASN A 494 45.25 -24.59 -20.27
CA ASN A 494 45.10 -25.00 -21.66
C ASN A 494 46.35 -24.63 -22.44
N PRO A 495 47.33 -25.56 -22.56
CA PRO A 495 48.58 -25.32 -23.29
C PRO A 495 48.43 -24.99 -24.78
N ASP A 496 47.28 -25.36 -25.36
CA ASP A 496 46.99 -25.13 -26.79
C ASP A 496 46.26 -23.80 -27.05
N ASN A 497 46.19 -22.90 -26.05
CA ASN A 497 45.56 -21.58 -26.25
C ASN A 497 46.42 -20.69 -27.13
N GLN A 498 46.17 -20.75 -28.44
CA GLN A 498 46.93 -20.01 -29.45
C GLN A 498 46.92 -18.51 -29.24
N ASN A 499 45.76 -17.94 -28.78
CA ASN A 499 45.67 -16.50 -28.48
C ASN A 499 46.67 -16.08 -27.39
N ALA A 500 46.74 -16.84 -26.31
CA ALA A 500 47.67 -16.55 -25.21
C ALA A 500 49.15 -16.67 -25.67
N ILE A 501 49.49 -17.69 -26.50
CA ILE A 501 50.81 -17.87 -27.06
C ILE A 501 51.21 -16.66 -27.89
N ASP A 502 50.38 -16.25 -28.83
CA ASP A 502 50.65 -15.16 -29.75
C ASP A 502 50.77 -13.81 -29.03
N ARG A 503 49.89 -13.57 -28.05
CA ARG A 503 49.91 -12.34 -27.25
C ARG A 503 51.15 -12.24 -26.35
N LEU A 504 51.54 -13.32 -25.71
CA LEU A 504 52.76 -13.34 -24.89
C LEU A 504 53.99 -13.06 -25.70
N LYS A 505 54.06 -13.60 -26.94
CA LYS A 505 55.16 -13.31 -27.86
C LYS A 505 55.20 -11.82 -28.22
N GLN A 506 54.06 -11.24 -28.59
CA GLN A 506 53.94 -9.80 -28.92
C GLN A 506 54.30 -8.85 -27.76
N ILE A 507 54.06 -9.24 -26.53
CA ILE A 507 54.34 -8.41 -25.36
C ILE A 507 55.83 -8.48 -24.95
N LYS A 508 56.52 -9.61 -25.23
CA LYS A 508 57.93 -9.84 -24.87
C LYS A 508 58.89 -9.36 -25.94
N GLU A 509 58.45 -9.14 -27.19
CA GLU A 509 59.14 -8.43 -28.26
C GLU A 509 59.00 -6.89 -28.11
#